data_ee90b39886bb6aca88bb9538e2a4d4f0
#
_entry.id   ee90b39886bb6aca88bb9538e2a4d4f0
#
_cell.length_a   1.000
_cell.length_b   1.000
_cell.length_c   1.000
_cell.angle_alpha   90.00
_cell.angle_beta   90.00
_cell.angle_gamma   90.00
#
_symmetry.space_group_name_H-M   'P 1'
#
loop_
_entity.id
_entity.type
_entity.pdbx_description
1 polymer ?
#
loop_
_entity_poly.entity_id
_entity_poly.type
_entity_poly.pdbx_seq_one_letter_code
_entity_poly.pdbx_strand_id
1 'polypeptide(L)'
;VKQSLKLADIIAVGFMLFAFFLGAGNIIFPPIAGQMAGEHVFGAMSGFLITAVGLPLLTIIAIGVSGGSWQHLTRDLPPKVAMIMAILMFVIIGPAFAAPRTGLVAYEMAAKPFIGADAGQFSLTLFSIVFFSIAMFFAWSQGKLIDTIGKFLTPALFIGLIVLAIAVFVNPQGDIVAATGKYVDSPITTGFFEGYNTMDTFGALMFGILIIDALKSKGITEHKATTKYLTIAGLIAASGLAFVYISLFYLGATSSTVAAGAENGGAILTAYTHALFGTSGQTVLSVIVLIACLTTAIGLISACADYFSSICKVTYKSWVIIVGVACAVVANVGLTQLITLSVPVLFLLYPVAIALVVLAFIRKMMPNPQLAYRVVISVATCFAILDAAKVAGADMSAFSMLPMFDHGMAWVIPTFASMIIVRFVGKKEDELVTENA
;
A
#
# COMPACT_ATOMS: atom_id res chain seq x y z
N VAL A 1 4.79 -36.53 1.82
CA VAL A 1 6.06 -35.91 2.19
C VAL A 1 5.75 -34.55 2.79
N LYS A 2 6.20 -34.30 4.03
CA LYS A 2 5.98 -32.99 4.70
C LYS A 2 6.78 -31.95 3.94
N GLN A 3 6.10 -31.05 3.22
CA GLN A 3 6.73 -29.93 2.52
C GLN A 3 7.27 -28.94 3.54
N SER A 4 8.59 -28.83 3.67
CA SER A 4 9.24 -27.91 4.62
C SER A 4 10.32 -27.09 3.94
N LEU A 5 10.28 -25.77 4.19
CA LEU A 5 11.34 -24.84 3.76
C LEU A 5 12.45 -24.77 4.83
N LYS A 6 13.67 -24.52 4.38
CA LYS A 6 14.77 -24.13 5.28
C LYS A 6 14.53 -22.71 5.83
N LEU A 7 15.04 -22.45 7.03
CA LEU A 7 14.89 -21.13 7.66
C LEU A 7 15.36 -19.97 6.75
N ALA A 8 16.48 -20.15 6.06
CA ALA A 8 17.00 -19.16 5.13
C ALA A 8 16.03 -18.85 3.97
N ASP A 9 15.32 -19.88 3.45
CA ASP A 9 14.32 -19.67 2.40
C ASP A 9 13.09 -18.93 2.93
N ILE A 10 12.67 -19.21 4.15
CA ILE A 10 11.53 -18.51 4.79
C ILE A 10 11.87 -17.04 5.00
N ILE A 11 13.06 -16.75 5.52
CA ILE A 11 13.54 -15.38 5.70
C ILE A 11 13.63 -14.66 4.33
N ALA A 12 14.17 -15.32 3.31
CA ALA A 12 14.28 -14.74 1.97
C ALA A 12 12.92 -14.39 1.38
N VAL A 13 11.90 -15.23 1.54
CA VAL A 13 10.53 -14.95 1.09
C VAL A 13 9.90 -13.82 1.90
N GLY A 14 10.16 -13.75 3.20
CA GLY A 14 9.70 -12.65 4.04
C GLY A 14 10.32 -11.31 3.65
N PHE A 15 11.63 -11.27 3.40
CA PHE A 15 12.31 -10.07 2.89
C PHE A 15 11.88 -9.70 1.47
N MET A 16 11.56 -10.67 0.63
CA MET A 16 11.00 -10.40 -0.70
C MET A 16 9.63 -9.71 -0.58
N LEU A 17 8.77 -10.17 0.32
CA LEU A 17 7.48 -9.53 0.58
C LEU A 17 7.65 -8.14 1.19
N PHE A 18 8.58 -7.97 2.14
CA PHE A 18 8.94 -6.67 2.70
C PHE A 18 9.39 -5.69 1.59
N ALA A 19 10.22 -6.16 0.64
CA ALA A 19 10.67 -5.34 -0.47
C ALA A 19 9.54 -4.90 -1.41
N PHE A 20 8.55 -5.76 -1.62
CA PHE A 20 7.39 -5.41 -2.43
C PHE A 20 6.50 -4.36 -1.75
N PHE A 21 6.40 -4.40 -0.43
CA PHE A 21 5.66 -3.39 0.31
C PHE A 21 6.44 -2.08 0.44
N LEU A 22 7.74 -2.13 0.72
CA LEU A 22 8.53 -0.93 0.98
C LEU A 22 8.73 -0.10 -0.30
N GLY A 23 7.73 0.66 -0.66
CA GLY A 23 7.70 1.56 -1.80
C GLY A 23 7.83 3.04 -1.43
N ALA A 24 7.62 3.88 -2.41
CA ALA A 24 7.72 5.33 -2.28
C ALA A 24 6.83 5.90 -1.16
N GLY A 25 5.58 5.43 -1.07
CA GLY A 25 4.61 5.89 -0.05
C GLY A 25 5.07 5.59 1.37
N ASN A 26 5.65 4.43 1.58
CA ASN A 26 6.10 3.94 2.88
C ASN A 26 7.24 4.78 3.48
N ILE A 27 7.95 5.52 2.62
CA ILE A 27 9.06 6.38 3.01
C ILE A 27 8.58 7.80 3.31
N ILE A 28 7.56 8.32 2.60
CA ILE A 28 7.17 9.73 2.70
C ILE A 28 6.02 10.00 3.68
N PHE A 29 5.08 9.06 3.88
CA PHE A 29 3.92 9.33 4.74
C PHE A 29 4.24 9.32 6.23
N PRO A 30 5.03 8.38 6.77
CA PRO A 30 5.35 8.37 8.20
C PRO A 30 6.06 9.63 8.70
N PRO A 31 7.07 10.23 8.00
CA PRO A 31 7.71 11.44 8.47
C PRO A 31 6.77 12.64 8.54
N ILE A 32 5.95 12.88 7.52
CA ILE A 32 5.01 14.02 7.55
C ILE A 32 3.92 13.83 8.60
N ALA A 33 3.40 12.60 8.74
CA ALA A 33 2.44 12.27 9.77
C ALA A 33 3.03 12.44 11.18
N GLY A 34 4.29 12.02 11.40
CA GLY A 34 4.99 12.21 12.67
C GLY A 34 5.22 13.67 13.00
N GLN A 35 5.62 14.50 12.03
CA GLN A 35 5.81 15.94 12.23
C GLN A 35 4.50 16.63 12.59
N MET A 36 3.41 16.34 11.88
CA MET A 36 2.10 16.94 12.15
C MET A 36 1.46 16.44 13.44
N ALA A 37 1.72 15.19 13.83
CA ALA A 37 1.21 14.60 15.05
C ALA A 37 1.89 15.14 16.31
N GLY A 38 3.14 15.59 16.20
CA GLY A 38 3.87 16.20 17.31
C GLY A 38 3.75 15.40 18.61
N GLU A 39 3.28 16.01 19.69
CA GLU A 39 3.09 15.37 21.00
C GLU A 39 2.13 14.16 20.97
N HIS A 40 1.24 14.06 19.96
CA HIS A 40 0.33 12.94 19.77
C HIS A 40 0.89 11.84 18.85
N VAL A 41 2.21 11.82 18.59
CA VAL A 41 2.88 10.89 17.68
C VAL A 41 2.57 9.42 17.94
N PHE A 42 2.51 8.98 19.20
CA PHE A 42 2.21 7.58 19.53
C PHE A 42 0.78 7.17 19.17
N GLY A 43 -0.19 8.08 19.38
CA GLY A 43 -1.57 7.86 18.97
C GLY A 43 -1.70 7.75 17.45
N ALA A 44 -1.13 8.71 16.72
CA ALA A 44 -1.12 8.73 15.26
C ALA A 44 -0.43 7.49 14.67
N MET A 45 0.76 7.16 15.19
CA MET A 45 1.53 5.99 14.79
C MET A 45 0.75 4.68 15.01
N SER A 46 0.05 4.53 16.14
CA SER A 46 -0.77 3.33 16.41
C SER A 46 -1.87 3.17 15.38
N GLY A 47 -2.60 4.24 15.04
CA GLY A 47 -3.60 4.25 13.98
C GLY A 47 -3.01 3.89 12.62
N PHE A 48 -1.88 4.48 12.27
CA PHE A 48 -1.17 4.20 11.02
C PHE A 48 -0.74 2.74 10.90
N LEU A 49 -0.18 2.16 11.96
CA LEU A 49 0.28 0.76 11.96
C LEU A 49 -0.87 -0.23 11.76
N ILE A 50 -2.08 0.07 12.22
CA ILE A 50 -3.25 -0.78 11.98
C ILE A 50 -3.50 -0.95 10.48
N THR A 51 -3.45 0.12 9.72
CA THR A 51 -3.79 0.10 8.27
C THR A 51 -2.59 -0.11 7.37
N ALA A 52 -1.43 0.41 7.71
CA ALA A 52 -0.23 0.27 6.88
C ALA A 52 0.57 -1.02 7.14
N VAL A 53 0.32 -1.72 8.25
CA VAL A 53 0.98 -2.99 8.59
C VAL A 53 -0.02 -4.10 8.84
N GLY A 54 -0.98 -3.86 9.72
CA GLY A 54 -1.95 -4.88 10.13
C GLY A 54 -2.84 -5.32 8.98
N LEU A 55 -3.40 -4.39 8.24
CA LEU A 55 -4.32 -4.71 7.14
C LEU A 55 -3.63 -5.40 5.95
N PRO A 56 -2.45 -4.99 5.46
CA PRO A 56 -1.69 -5.75 4.47
C PRO A 56 -1.34 -7.17 4.93
N LEU A 57 -0.93 -7.33 6.20
CA LEU A 57 -0.68 -8.66 6.77
C LEU A 57 -1.93 -9.54 6.74
N LEU A 58 -3.07 -9.02 7.21
CA LEU A 58 -4.35 -9.73 7.16
C LEU A 58 -4.74 -10.07 5.73
N THR A 59 -4.50 -9.17 4.78
CA THR A 59 -4.79 -9.38 3.36
C THR A 59 -3.97 -10.53 2.78
N ILE A 60 -2.67 -10.59 3.06
CA ILE A 60 -1.80 -11.70 2.65
C ILE A 60 -2.30 -13.03 3.22
N ILE A 61 -2.69 -13.05 4.50
CA ILE A 61 -3.23 -14.26 5.14
C ILE A 61 -4.58 -14.65 4.51
N ALA A 62 -5.46 -13.67 4.24
CA ALA A 62 -6.75 -13.90 3.58
C ALA A 62 -6.60 -14.54 2.20
N ILE A 63 -5.63 -14.08 1.39
CA ILE A 63 -5.29 -14.70 0.11
C ILE A 63 -4.85 -16.15 0.31
N GLY A 64 -3.97 -16.41 1.27
CA GLY A 64 -3.52 -17.77 1.61
C GLY A 64 -4.67 -18.69 1.99
N VAL A 65 -5.53 -18.26 2.90
CA VAL A 65 -6.69 -19.02 3.39
C VAL A 65 -7.72 -19.26 2.29
N SER A 66 -7.90 -18.30 1.38
CA SER A 66 -8.89 -18.36 0.31
C SER A 66 -8.52 -19.32 -0.83
N GLY A 67 -7.26 -19.68 -0.99
CA GLY A 67 -6.79 -20.57 -2.07
C GLY A 67 -5.72 -19.97 -2.96
N GLY A 68 -5.20 -18.77 -2.60
CA GLY A 68 -3.98 -18.25 -3.16
C GLY A 68 -4.11 -17.38 -4.40
N SER A 69 -5.30 -16.90 -4.75
CA SER A 69 -5.48 -15.98 -5.87
C SER A 69 -6.62 -15.00 -5.65
N TRP A 70 -6.62 -13.91 -6.43
CA TRP A 70 -7.75 -12.98 -6.51
C TRP A 70 -9.06 -13.68 -6.84
N GLN A 71 -9.04 -14.59 -7.82
CA GLN A 71 -10.21 -15.35 -8.23
C GLN A 71 -10.79 -16.20 -7.09
N HIS A 72 -9.93 -16.80 -6.27
CA HIS A 72 -10.38 -17.54 -5.09
C HIS A 72 -10.90 -16.64 -3.98
N LEU A 73 -10.32 -15.45 -3.80
CA LEU A 73 -10.78 -14.48 -2.82
C LEU A 73 -12.17 -13.93 -3.16
N THR A 74 -12.44 -13.72 -4.45
CA THR A 74 -13.66 -13.10 -4.98
C THR A 74 -14.66 -14.09 -5.58
N ARG A 75 -14.45 -15.40 -5.39
CA ARG A 75 -15.25 -16.46 -6.04
C ARG A 75 -16.75 -16.41 -5.75
N ASP A 76 -17.15 -15.81 -4.61
CA ASP A 76 -18.56 -15.68 -4.21
C ASP A 76 -19.19 -14.37 -4.72
N LEU A 77 -18.42 -13.50 -5.39
CA LEU A 77 -18.92 -12.32 -6.09
C LEU A 77 -19.32 -12.65 -7.54
N PRO A 78 -20.26 -11.87 -8.12
CA PRO A 78 -20.50 -11.96 -9.56
C PRO A 78 -19.20 -11.72 -10.35
N PRO A 79 -18.90 -12.53 -11.39
CA PRO A 79 -17.62 -12.43 -12.12
C PRO A 79 -17.32 -11.02 -12.67
N LYS A 80 -18.35 -10.31 -13.13
CA LYS A 80 -18.21 -8.92 -13.63
C LYS A 80 -17.78 -7.96 -12.51
N VAL A 81 -18.35 -8.11 -11.30
CA VAL A 81 -17.99 -7.27 -10.15
C VAL A 81 -16.56 -7.55 -9.72
N ALA A 82 -16.18 -8.82 -9.60
CA ALA A 82 -14.81 -9.23 -9.28
C ALA A 82 -13.78 -8.68 -10.29
N MET A 83 -14.12 -8.71 -11.58
CA MET A 83 -13.29 -8.17 -12.66
C MET A 83 -13.17 -6.64 -12.59
N ILE A 84 -14.28 -5.91 -12.36
CA ILE A 84 -14.26 -4.45 -12.20
C ILE A 84 -13.40 -4.05 -11.00
N MET A 85 -13.57 -4.72 -9.87
CA MET A 85 -12.76 -4.47 -8.66
C MET A 85 -11.26 -4.69 -8.94
N ALA A 86 -10.90 -5.76 -9.64
CA ALA A 86 -9.53 -6.03 -10.03
C ALA A 86 -8.98 -4.92 -10.95
N ILE A 87 -9.72 -4.55 -12.01
CA ILE A 87 -9.31 -3.48 -12.94
C ILE A 87 -9.07 -2.17 -12.17
N LEU A 88 -10.00 -1.78 -11.29
CA LEU A 88 -9.86 -0.57 -10.48
C LEU A 88 -8.59 -0.62 -9.61
N MET A 89 -8.33 -1.73 -8.92
CA MET A 89 -7.13 -1.88 -8.11
C MET A 89 -5.84 -1.79 -8.95
N PHE A 90 -5.77 -2.50 -10.09
CA PHE A 90 -4.60 -2.46 -10.96
C PHE A 90 -4.38 -1.07 -11.59
N VAL A 91 -5.45 -0.34 -11.92
CA VAL A 91 -5.35 1.04 -12.41
C VAL A 91 -4.81 1.97 -11.31
N ILE A 92 -5.29 1.82 -10.08
CA ILE A 92 -4.91 2.70 -8.96
C ILE A 92 -3.46 2.46 -8.53
N ILE A 93 -3.06 1.19 -8.37
CA ILE A 93 -1.68 0.86 -8.01
C ILE A 93 -0.74 1.10 -9.20
N GLY A 94 -1.21 0.87 -10.40
CA GLY A 94 -0.46 1.07 -11.64
C GLY A 94 -0.44 2.54 -12.07
N PRO A 95 -1.02 2.86 -13.23
CA PRO A 95 -0.82 4.15 -13.89
C PRO A 95 -1.46 5.35 -13.21
N ALA A 96 -2.45 5.16 -12.31
CA ALA A 96 -3.15 6.30 -11.75
C ALA A 96 -2.42 6.96 -10.57
N PHE A 97 -1.89 6.18 -9.59
CA PHE A 97 -1.34 6.76 -8.37
C PHE A 97 -0.02 6.13 -7.90
N ALA A 98 0.03 4.83 -7.57
CA ALA A 98 1.19 4.28 -6.87
C ALA A 98 2.44 4.24 -7.75
N ALA A 99 2.36 3.82 -9.01
CA ALA A 99 3.52 3.78 -9.90
C ALA A 99 4.03 5.18 -10.27
N PRO A 100 3.20 6.17 -10.68
CA PRO A 100 3.65 7.56 -10.88
C PRO A 100 4.33 8.16 -9.66
N ARG A 101 3.80 7.88 -8.46
CA ARG A 101 4.36 8.36 -7.20
C ARG A 101 5.79 7.89 -6.98
N THR A 102 6.17 6.71 -7.46
CA THR A 102 7.57 6.25 -7.35
C THR A 102 8.54 7.18 -8.07
N GLY A 103 8.20 7.63 -9.28
CA GLY A 103 8.99 8.61 -10.03
C GLY A 103 9.04 9.97 -9.34
N LEU A 104 7.93 10.42 -8.78
CA LEU A 104 7.84 11.69 -8.06
C LEU A 104 8.66 11.70 -6.78
N VAL A 105 8.59 10.63 -5.98
CA VAL A 105 9.41 10.52 -4.76
C VAL A 105 10.90 10.40 -5.09
N ALA A 106 11.24 9.64 -6.15
CA ALA A 106 12.60 9.59 -6.63
C ALA A 106 13.10 10.97 -7.10
N TYR A 107 12.25 11.77 -7.77
CA TYR A 107 12.59 13.13 -8.16
C TYR A 107 12.82 14.03 -6.94
N GLU A 108 11.88 14.05 -5.98
CA GLU A 108 11.94 14.90 -4.79
C GLU A 108 13.17 14.61 -3.91
N MET A 109 13.56 13.34 -3.78
CA MET A 109 14.61 12.93 -2.86
C MET A 109 15.97 12.69 -3.54
N ALA A 110 16.01 12.34 -4.82
CA ALA A 110 17.24 11.97 -5.48
C ALA A 110 17.71 12.95 -6.58
N ALA A 111 16.83 13.79 -7.11
CA ALA A 111 17.20 14.77 -8.14
C ALA A 111 17.10 16.21 -7.63
N LYS A 112 15.96 16.61 -7.10
CA LYS A 112 15.66 18.00 -6.69
C LYS A 112 16.69 18.60 -5.70
N PRO A 113 17.19 17.86 -4.68
CA PRO A 113 18.20 18.39 -3.76
C PRO A 113 19.55 18.77 -4.41
N PHE A 114 19.83 18.20 -5.59
CA PHE A 114 21.10 18.45 -6.32
C PHE A 114 20.93 19.41 -7.49
N ILE A 115 19.71 19.63 -7.99
CA ILE A 115 19.42 20.55 -9.10
C ILE A 115 19.25 22.00 -8.60
N GLY A 116 18.88 22.15 -7.31
CA GLY A 116 18.65 23.45 -6.68
C GLY A 116 17.19 23.92 -6.74
N ALA A 117 16.95 25.12 -6.16
CA ALA A 117 15.60 25.68 -6.01
C ALA A 117 14.91 26.06 -7.35
N ASP A 118 15.69 26.24 -8.42
CA ASP A 118 15.18 26.57 -9.77
C ASP A 118 14.71 25.36 -10.57
N ALA A 119 14.62 24.19 -9.93
CA ALA A 119 14.10 22.96 -10.53
C ALA A 119 12.63 23.11 -10.90
N GLY A 120 12.36 23.63 -12.10
CA GLY A 120 11.01 23.85 -12.62
C GLY A 120 10.36 22.59 -13.20
N GLN A 121 9.15 22.76 -13.75
CA GLN A 121 8.37 21.68 -14.38
C GLN A 121 9.15 20.92 -15.46
N PHE A 122 10.06 21.58 -16.18
CA PHE A 122 10.87 20.94 -17.20
C PHE A 122 11.79 19.83 -16.62
N SER A 123 12.43 20.08 -15.49
CA SER A 123 13.30 19.10 -14.84
C SER A 123 12.52 17.87 -14.34
N LEU A 124 11.31 18.07 -13.80
CA LEU A 124 10.40 17.00 -13.42
C LEU A 124 9.97 16.15 -14.63
N THR A 125 9.62 16.82 -15.74
CA THR A 125 9.21 16.13 -16.98
C THR A 125 10.37 15.28 -17.54
N LEU A 126 11.55 15.86 -17.64
CA LEU A 126 12.73 15.15 -18.15
C LEU A 126 13.09 13.96 -17.26
N PHE A 127 13.11 14.17 -15.94
CA PHE A 127 13.36 13.10 -14.97
C PHE A 127 12.32 11.98 -15.11
N SER A 128 11.04 12.31 -15.18
CA SER A 128 9.95 11.33 -15.31
C SER A 128 10.07 10.50 -16.57
N ILE A 129 10.39 11.13 -17.72
CA ILE A 129 10.64 10.42 -18.99
C ILE A 129 11.80 9.44 -18.84
N VAL A 130 12.94 9.88 -18.30
CA VAL A 130 14.12 9.03 -18.12
C VAL A 130 13.81 7.89 -17.15
N PHE A 131 13.24 8.20 -15.98
CA PHE A 131 12.92 7.22 -14.94
C PHE A 131 11.99 6.12 -15.44
N PHE A 132 10.85 6.49 -16.06
CA PHE A 132 9.90 5.50 -16.58
C PHE A 132 10.39 4.78 -17.83
N SER A 133 11.26 5.40 -18.66
CA SER A 133 11.94 4.70 -19.76
C SER A 133 12.85 3.59 -19.25
N ILE A 134 13.61 3.86 -18.19
CA ILE A 134 14.43 2.86 -17.52
C ILE A 134 13.53 1.77 -16.91
N ALA A 135 12.46 2.16 -16.23
CA ALA A 135 11.53 1.21 -15.65
C ALA A 135 10.88 0.29 -16.70
N MET A 136 10.43 0.84 -17.85
CA MET A 136 9.91 0.07 -18.98
C MET A 136 10.94 -0.87 -19.59
N PHE A 137 12.18 -0.41 -19.77
CA PHE A 137 13.26 -1.24 -20.29
C PHE A 137 13.48 -2.48 -19.44
N PHE A 138 13.50 -2.32 -18.11
CA PHE A 138 13.67 -3.45 -17.20
C PHE A 138 12.40 -4.32 -17.08
N ALA A 139 11.20 -3.73 -17.15
CA ALA A 139 9.94 -4.45 -17.16
C ALA A 139 9.72 -5.26 -18.45
N TRP A 140 10.48 -4.98 -19.52
CA TRP A 140 10.33 -5.65 -20.83
C TRP A 140 10.55 -7.16 -20.79
N SER A 141 11.42 -7.63 -19.89
CA SER A 141 11.76 -9.04 -19.72
C SER A 141 11.25 -9.56 -18.39
N GLN A 142 10.15 -10.32 -18.42
CA GLN A 142 9.57 -10.92 -17.20
C GLN A 142 10.62 -11.69 -16.38
N GLY A 143 10.73 -11.37 -15.10
CA GLY A 143 11.19 -12.29 -14.07
C GLY A 143 12.68 -12.29 -13.69
N LYS A 144 13.63 -11.90 -14.53
CA LYS A 144 15.05 -12.01 -14.18
C LYS A 144 15.58 -10.91 -13.26
N LEU A 145 14.99 -9.73 -13.33
CA LEU A 145 15.45 -8.57 -12.57
C LEU A 145 14.94 -8.55 -11.13
N ILE A 146 13.71 -9.02 -10.91
CA ILE A 146 13.09 -9.07 -9.58
C ILE A 146 13.93 -9.89 -8.62
N ASP A 147 14.49 -11.02 -9.07
CA ASP A 147 15.38 -11.88 -8.26
C ASP A 147 16.71 -11.21 -7.87
N THR A 148 17.33 -10.48 -8.80
CA THR A 148 18.64 -9.86 -8.54
C THR A 148 18.50 -8.63 -7.66
N ILE A 149 17.47 -7.84 -7.88
CA ILE A 149 17.18 -6.60 -7.14
C ILE A 149 16.76 -6.93 -5.71
N GLY A 150 15.85 -7.89 -5.52
CA GLY A 150 15.40 -8.30 -4.19
C GLY A 150 16.50 -8.89 -3.32
N LYS A 151 17.50 -9.56 -3.91
CA LYS A 151 18.58 -10.21 -3.14
C LYS A 151 19.64 -9.25 -2.62
N PHE A 152 19.95 -8.18 -3.33
CA PHE A 152 21.03 -7.26 -2.95
C PHE A 152 20.51 -5.91 -2.47
N LEU A 153 19.49 -5.40 -3.11
CA LEU A 153 19.03 -4.04 -2.87
C LEU A 153 18.20 -3.92 -1.62
N THR A 154 17.33 -4.91 -1.36
CA THR A 154 16.49 -4.92 -0.16
C THR A 154 17.29 -4.97 1.14
N PRO A 155 18.32 -5.84 1.27
CA PRO A 155 19.21 -5.79 2.42
C PRO A 155 19.93 -4.45 2.57
N ALA A 156 20.42 -3.86 1.48
CA ALA A 156 21.11 -2.56 1.53
C ALA A 156 20.17 -1.43 1.98
N LEU A 157 18.95 -1.39 1.42
CA LEU A 157 17.91 -0.45 1.84
C LEU A 157 17.57 -0.63 3.33
N PHE A 158 17.36 -1.86 3.76
CA PHE A 158 16.99 -2.15 5.16
C PHE A 158 18.13 -1.79 6.13
N ILE A 159 19.37 -2.07 5.78
CA ILE A 159 20.54 -1.65 6.56
C ILE A 159 20.63 -0.13 6.63
N GLY A 160 20.44 0.58 5.51
CA GLY A 160 20.41 2.04 5.48
C GLY A 160 19.34 2.62 6.39
N LEU A 161 18.13 2.04 6.39
CA LEU A 161 17.05 2.44 7.28
C LEU A 161 17.33 2.12 8.74
N ILE A 162 18.00 1.00 9.06
CA ILE A 162 18.44 0.69 10.42
C ILE A 162 19.48 1.72 10.92
N VAL A 163 20.46 2.05 10.09
CA VAL A 163 21.47 3.07 10.43
C VAL A 163 20.81 4.42 10.70
N LEU A 164 19.89 4.83 9.83
CA LEU A 164 19.12 6.04 10.00
C LEU A 164 18.29 5.99 11.30
N ALA A 165 17.57 4.90 11.54
CA ALA A 165 16.76 4.71 12.74
C ALA A 165 17.62 4.85 14.01
N ILE A 166 18.76 4.16 14.08
CA ILE A 166 19.68 4.27 15.22
C ILE A 166 20.14 5.73 15.40
N ALA A 167 20.53 6.41 14.34
CA ALA A 167 20.98 7.79 14.38
C ALA A 167 19.89 8.74 14.88
N VAL A 168 18.65 8.55 14.45
CA VAL A 168 17.48 9.33 14.86
C VAL A 168 17.18 9.16 16.35
N PHE A 169 17.25 7.92 16.87
CA PHE A 169 16.99 7.67 18.29
C PHE A 169 18.14 8.13 19.20
N VAL A 170 19.38 8.09 18.72
CA VAL A 170 20.56 8.51 19.50
C VAL A 170 20.74 10.02 19.47
N ASN A 171 20.44 10.67 18.34
CA ASN A 171 20.66 12.11 18.15
C ASN A 171 19.45 12.75 17.43
N PRO A 172 18.31 12.92 18.14
CA PRO A 172 17.16 13.61 17.58
C PRO A 172 17.50 15.06 17.23
N GLN A 173 17.00 15.54 16.09
CA GLN A 173 17.39 16.83 15.52
C GLN A 173 16.45 17.99 15.93
N GLY A 174 15.53 17.77 16.85
CA GLY A 174 14.65 18.80 17.39
C GLY A 174 13.71 18.25 18.44
N ASP A 175 13.04 19.16 19.14
CA ASP A 175 12.04 18.80 20.14
C ASP A 175 10.70 18.43 19.49
N ILE A 176 9.95 17.57 20.16
CA ILE A 176 8.57 17.26 19.78
C ILE A 176 7.71 18.48 20.09
N VAL A 177 7.06 19.02 19.05
CA VAL A 177 6.22 20.23 19.15
C VAL A 177 4.74 19.85 19.29
N ALA A 178 3.89 20.86 19.51
CA ALA A 178 2.44 20.65 19.56
C ALA A 178 1.89 20.04 18.26
N ALA A 179 0.85 19.21 18.39
CA ALA A 179 0.16 18.62 17.26
C ALA A 179 -0.53 19.70 16.40
N THR A 180 -0.70 19.42 15.11
CA THR A 180 -1.35 20.33 14.15
C THR A 180 -2.50 19.66 13.41
N GLY A 181 -3.44 20.49 12.90
CA GLY A 181 -4.55 20.00 12.09
C GLY A 181 -5.43 18.99 12.80
N LYS A 182 -5.82 17.93 12.11
CA LYS A 182 -6.69 16.86 12.66
C LYS A 182 -6.04 16.00 13.74
N TYR A 183 -4.70 16.08 13.88
CA TYR A 183 -3.99 15.32 14.91
C TYR A 183 -4.22 15.86 16.32
N VAL A 184 -4.69 17.09 16.47
CA VAL A 184 -5.03 17.69 17.78
C VAL A 184 -6.16 16.91 18.44
N ASP A 185 -7.27 16.71 17.70
CA ASP A 185 -8.50 16.13 18.25
C ASP A 185 -8.61 14.62 18.04
N SER A 186 -8.04 14.11 16.95
CA SER A 186 -8.26 12.71 16.51
C SER A 186 -6.98 12.06 15.97
N PRO A 187 -5.91 11.94 16.78
CA PRO A 187 -4.61 11.46 16.30
C PRO A 187 -4.67 10.01 15.78
N ILE A 188 -5.35 9.10 16.49
CA ILE A 188 -5.47 7.68 16.10
C ILE A 188 -6.23 7.55 14.77
N THR A 189 -7.38 8.20 14.65
CA THR A 189 -8.20 8.15 13.43
C THR A 189 -7.48 8.78 12.24
N THR A 190 -6.80 9.91 12.45
CA THR A 190 -6.00 10.57 11.41
C THR A 190 -4.86 9.67 10.95
N GLY A 191 -4.12 9.07 11.88
CA GLY A 191 -3.07 8.10 11.58
C GLY A 191 -3.60 6.87 10.83
N PHE A 192 -4.77 6.35 11.21
CA PHE A 192 -5.44 5.24 10.52
C PHE A 192 -5.69 5.55 9.04
N PHE A 193 -6.16 6.75 8.71
CA PHE A 193 -6.38 7.16 7.32
C PHE A 193 -5.08 7.48 6.58
N GLU A 194 -4.08 8.04 7.27
CA GLU A 194 -2.76 8.24 6.66
C GLU A 194 -2.12 6.92 6.23
N GLY A 195 -2.39 5.82 6.94
CA GLY A 195 -1.95 4.50 6.53
C GLY A 195 -2.58 4.01 5.21
N TYR A 196 -3.75 4.53 4.79
CA TYR A 196 -4.33 4.24 3.47
C TYR A 196 -3.41 4.73 2.33
N ASN A 197 -2.71 5.83 2.55
CA ASN A 197 -1.83 6.43 1.55
C ASN A 197 -0.64 5.54 1.17
N THR A 198 -0.28 4.55 1.99
CA THR A 198 0.75 3.56 1.62
C THR A 198 0.31 2.66 0.47
N MET A 199 -1.00 2.40 0.34
CA MET A 199 -1.61 1.49 -0.63
C MET A 199 -1.18 0.02 -0.47
N ASP A 200 -0.57 -0.35 0.64
CA ASP A 200 -0.01 -1.68 0.87
C ASP A 200 -1.05 -2.80 0.88
N THR A 201 -2.29 -2.51 1.28
CA THR A 201 -3.40 -3.47 1.21
C THR A 201 -3.70 -3.89 -0.22
N PHE A 202 -3.72 -2.95 -1.16
CA PHE A 202 -3.89 -3.24 -2.58
C PHE A 202 -2.64 -3.92 -3.15
N GLY A 203 -1.45 -3.48 -2.71
CA GLY A 203 -0.20 -4.18 -3.00
C GLY A 203 -0.24 -5.64 -2.54
N ALA A 204 -0.76 -5.90 -1.32
CA ALA A 204 -0.92 -7.26 -0.80
C ALA A 204 -1.82 -8.12 -1.67
N LEU A 205 -2.95 -7.56 -2.15
CA LEU A 205 -3.87 -8.26 -3.06
C LEU A 205 -3.20 -8.65 -4.39
N MET A 206 -2.25 -7.85 -4.88
CA MET A 206 -1.49 -8.14 -6.11
C MET A 206 -0.29 -9.05 -5.83
N PHE A 207 0.53 -8.71 -4.86
CA PHE A 207 1.80 -9.40 -4.62
C PHE A 207 1.62 -10.76 -3.97
N GLY A 208 0.48 -11.03 -3.34
CA GLY A 208 0.18 -12.31 -2.71
C GLY A 208 0.37 -13.50 -3.67
N ILE A 209 -0.02 -13.34 -4.95
CA ILE A 209 0.16 -14.38 -5.96
C ILE A 209 1.64 -14.61 -6.29
N LEU A 210 2.45 -13.56 -6.36
CA LEU A 210 3.88 -13.65 -6.64
C LEU A 210 4.62 -14.39 -5.52
N ILE A 211 4.23 -14.18 -4.27
CA ILE A 211 4.80 -14.91 -3.12
C ILE A 211 4.41 -16.39 -3.17
N ILE A 212 3.16 -16.68 -3.54
CA ILE A 212 2.69 -18.06 -3.69
C ILE A 212 3.45 -18.77 -4.80
N ASP A 213 3.70 -18.12 -5.93
CA ASP A 213 4.47 -18.69 -7.03
C ASP A 213 5.94 -18.90 -6.64
N ALA A 214 6.52 -17.99 -5.83
CA ALA A 214 7.84 -18.17 -5.24
C ALA A 214 7.87 -19.38 -4.26
N LEU A 215 6.81 -19.61 -3.50
CA LEU A 215 6.69 -20.81 -2.64
C LEU A 215 6.56 -22.07 -3.47
N LYS A 216 5.75 -22.06 -4.54
CA LYS A 216 5.61 -23.19 -5.46
C LYS A 216 6.92 -23.55 -6.16
N SER A 217 7.71 -22.56 -6.60
CA SER A 217 9.01 -22.79 -7.22
C SER A 217 10.00 -23.47 -6.25
N LYS A 218 9.80 -23.34 -4.93
CA LYS A 218 10.53 -24.03 -3.87
C LYS A 218 9.91 -25.36 -3.45
N GLY A 219 8.91 -25.86 -4.19
CA GLY A 219 8.25 -27.15 -3.95
C GLY A 219 7.12 -27.13 -2.92
N ILE A 220 6.65 -25.96 -2.50
CA ILE A 220 5.49 -25.82 -1.58
C ILE A 220 4.22 -25.69 -2.41
N THR A 221 3.47 -26.77 -2.53
CA THR A 221 2.23 -26.83 -3.33
C THR A 221 1.00 -27.18 -2.49
N GLU A 222 1.18 -27.75 -1.30
CA GLU A 222 0.09 -28.07 -0.40
C GLU A 222 -0.52 -26.79 0.18
N HIS A 223 -1.85 -26.66 0.13
CA HIS A 223 -2.58 -25.47 0.59
C HIS A 223 -2.25 -25.05 2.03
N LYS A 224 -2.23 -26.02 2.98
CA LYS A 224 -1.89 -25.73 4.39
C LYS A 224 -0.44 -25.24 4.54
N ALA A 225 0.50 -25.84 3.83
CA ALA A 225 1.90 -25.44 3.85
C ALA A 225 2.08 -24.05 3.22
N THR A 226 1.44 -23.80 2.08
CA THR A 226 1.44 -22.47 1.41
C THR A 226 0.91 -21.38 2.34
N THR A 227 -0.27 -21.60 2.94
CA THR A 227 -0.86 -20.62 3.88
C THR A 227 0.05 -20.37 5.08
N LYS A 228 0.64 -21.44 5.66
CA LYS A 228 1.58 -21.32 6.78
C LYS A 228 2.80 -20.46 6.41
N TYR A 229 3.48 -20.75 5.30
CA TYR A 229 4.69 -20.03 4.91
C TYR A 229 4.38 -18.62 4.44
N LEU A 230 3.24 -18.40 3.81
CA LEU A 230 2.75 -17.06 3.45
C LEU A 230 2.49 -16.22 4.71
N THR A 231 1.89 -16.81 5.74
CA THR A 231 1.67 -16.13 7.03
C THR A 231 3.00 -15.77 7.71
N ILE A 232 3.98 -16.69 7.74
CA ILE A 232 5.30 -16.41 8.33
C ILE A 232 6.03 -15.33 7.54
N ALA A 233 6.01 -15.38 6.21
CA ALA A 233 6.57 -14.34 5.35
C ALA A 233 5.89 -12.99 5.59
N GLY A 234 4.56 -12.99 5.73
CA GLY A 234 3.78 -11.81 6.09
C GLY A 234 4.19 -11.21 7.44
N LEU A 235 4.39 -12.04 8.45
CA LEU A 235 4.84 -11.58 9.78
C LEU A 235 6.25 -10.98 9.73
N ILE A 236 7.18 -11.57 8.97
CA ILE A 236 8.52 -11.00 8.79
C ILE A 236 8.43 -9.64 8.10
N ALA A 237 7.68 -9.54 7.02
CA ALA A 237 7.48 -8.27 6.29
C ALA A 237 6.80 -7.21 7.17
N ALA A 238 5.75 -7.57 7.89
CA ALA A 238 5.03 -6.69 8.81
C ALA A 238 5.92 -6.17 9.93
N SER A 239 6.78 -7.02 10.52
CA SER A 239 7.73 -6.61 11.55
C SER A 239 8.76 -5.61 11.01
N GLY A 240 9.27 -5.85 9.79
CA GLY A 240 10.18 -4.91 9.13
C GLY A 240 9.52 -3.57 8.82
N LEU A 241 8.30 -3.57 8.29
CA LEU A 241 7.52 -2.35 8.02
C LEU A 241 7.21 -1.59 9.32
N ALA A 242 6.78 -2.28 10.37
CA ALA A 242 6.50 -1.64 11.67
C ALA A 242 7.75 -0.94 12.21
N PHE A 243 8.91 -1.60 12.16
CA PHE A 243 10.18 -1.00 12.57
C PHE A 243 10.49 0.28 11.77
N VAL A 244 10.35 0.23 10.45
CA VAL A 244 10.60 1.38 9.57
C VAL A 244 9.63 2.52 9.89
N TYR A 245 8.33 2.23 10.01
CA TYR A 245 7.33 3.27 10.25
C TYR A 245 7.49 3.92 11.64
N ILE A 246 7.75 3.14 12.68
CA ILE A 246 8.02 3.67 14.02
C ILE A 246 9.21 4.64 13.97
N SER A 247 10.28 4.25 13.29
CA SER A 247 11.49 5.07 13.16
C SER A 247 11.23 6.36 12.38
N LEU A 248 10.49 6.27 11.27
CA LEU A 248 10.16 7.42 10.44
C LEU A 248 9.13 8.37 11.08
N PHE A 249 8.18 7.84 11.85
CA PHE A 249 7.27 8.67 12.66
C PHE A 249 8.03 9.46 13.71
N TYR A 250 8.95 8.82 14.43
CA TYR A 250 9.77 9.48 15.42
C TYR A 250 10.73 10.52 14.78
N LEU A 251 11.32 10.19 13.63
CA LEU A 251 12.08 11.13 12.83
C LEU A 251 11.23 12.38 12.50
N GLY A 252 10.01 12.17 12.03
CA GLY A 252 9.09 13.28 11.71
C GLY A 252 8.77 14.13 12.94
N ALA A 253 8.43 13.50 14.07
CA ALA A 253 8.09 14.21 15.32
C ALA A 253 9.26 15.05 15.86
N THR A 254 10.50 14.64 15.58
CA THR A 254 11.73 15.35 16.01
C THR A 254 12.39 16.17 14.90
N SER A 255 11.65 16.53 13.85
CA SER A 255 12.18 17.27 12.69
C SER A 255 11.94 18.77 12.73
N SER A 256 11.33 19.27 13.79
CA SER A 256 10.88 20.68 13.92
C SER A 256 11.96 21.72 13.63
N THR A 257 13.21 21.45 14.02
CA THR A 257 14.34 22.37 13.86
C THR A 257 14.93 22.34 12.45
N VAL A 258 15.00 21.14 11.83
CA VAL A 258 15.74 20.95 10.56
C VAL A 258 14.83 20.94 9.33
N ALA A 259 13.53 20.74 9.51
CA ALA A 259 12.57 20.61 8.43
C ALA A 259 11.26 21.37 8.71
N ALA A 260 11.31 22.50 9.42
CA ALA A 260 10.14 23.34 9.67
C ALA A 260 9.50 23.77 8.34
N GLY A 261 8.18 23.55 8.20
CA GLY A 261 7.44 23.93 6.99
C GLY A 261 7.71 23.08 5.74
N ALA A 262 8.25 21.87 5.93
CA ALA A 262 8.44 20.95 4.81
C ALA A 262 7.11 20.56 4.16
N GLU A 263 7.06 20.58 2.82
CA GLU A 263 5.84 20.32 2.06
C GLU A 263 5.43 18.84 2.03
N ASN A 264 6.37 17.94 2.24
CA ASN A 264 6.16 16.49 2.21
C ASN A 264 7.22 15.75 3.03
N GLY A 265 6.95 14.47 3.31
CA GLY A 265 7.85 13.65 4.10
C GLY A 265 9.19 13.34 3.45
N GLY A 266 9.29 13.41 2.12
CA GLY A 266 10.57 13.29 1.41
C GLY A 266 11.51 14.44 1.72
N ALA A 267 10.99 15.66 1.76
CA ALA A 267 11.75 16.85 2.15
C ALA A 267 12.22 16.76 3.62
N ILE A 268 11.34 16.29 4.52
CA ILE A 268 11.69 16.05 5.94
C ILE A 268 12.86 15.06 6.04
N LEU A 269 12.74 13.91 5.38
CA LEU A 269 13.72 12.84 5.44
C LEU A 269 15.08 13.29 4.87
N THR A 270 15.06 14.03 3.77
CA THR A 270 16.27 14.58 3.14
C THR A 270 16.96 15.59 4.06
N ALA A 271 16.23 16.56 4.61
CA ALA A 271 16.77 17.56 5.51
C ALA A 271 17.32 16.94 6.80
N TYR A 272 16.60 15.98 7.39
CA TYR A 272 17.02 15.29 8.60
C TYR A 272 18.29 14.45 8.36
N THR A 273 18.36 13.73 7.24
CA THR A 273 19.55 12.94 6.89
C THR A 273 20.75 13.84 6.60
N HIS A 274 20.53 15.00 5.99
CA HIS A 274 21.59 15.98 5.77
C HIS A 274 22.11 16.54 7.10
N ALA A 275 21.24 16.82 8.05
CA ALA A 275 21.62 17.29 9.39
C ALA A 275 22.44 16.25 10.16
N LEU A 276 22.10 14.96 10.06
CA LEU A 276 22.80 13.87 10.75
C LEU A 276 24.14 13.48 10.10
N PHE A 277 24.20 13.41 8.77
CA PHE A 277 25.29 12.78 8.02
C PHE A 277 25.91 13.69 6.96
N GLY A 278 25.46 14.93 6.85
CA GLY A 278 25.91 15.87 5.82
C GLY A 278 25.53 15.44 4.39
N THR A 279 26.18 16.05 3.43
CA THR A 279 25.95 15.79 1.99
C THR A 279 26.19 14.32 1.58
N SER A 280 27.18 13.67 2.22
CA SER A 280 27.48 12.26 1.92
C SER A 280 26.32 11.34 2.31
N GLY A 281 25.73 11.55 3.49
CA GLY A 281 24.57 10.78 3.92
C GLY A 281 23.33 11.04 3.04
N GLN A 282 23.13 12.29 2.68
CA GLN A 282 22.05 12.67 1.74
C GLN A 282 22.24 11.99 0.38
N THR A 283 23.46 11.94 -0.17
CA THR A 283 23.75 11.25 -1.43
C THR A 283 23.47 9.75 -1.35
N VAL A 284 23.88 9.09 -0.26
CA VAL A 284 23.61 7.67 -0.03
C VAL A 284 22.11 7.41 0.05
N LEU A 285 21.37 8.21 0.82
CA LEU A 285 19.92 8.11 0.91
C LEU A 285 19.25 8.28 -0.45
N SER A 286 19.66 9.28 -1.22
CA SER A 286 19.13 9.56 -2.56
C SER A 286 19.31 8.39 -3.52
N VAL A 287 20.48 7.76 -3.53
CA VAL A 287 20.74 6.57 -4.34
C VAL A 287 19.87 5.40 -3.90
N ILE A 288 19.78 5.15 -2.60
CA ILE A 288 18.95 4.07 -2.04
C ILE A 288 17.47 4.27 -2.43
N VAL A 289 16.94 5.48 -2.24
CA VAL A 289 15.53 5.79 -2.56
C VAL A 289 15.26 5.72 -4.06
N LEU A 290 16.18 6.25 -4.89
CA LEU A 290 16.05 6.17 -6.35
C LEU A 290 15.92 4.72 -6.82
N ILE A 291 16.77 3.86 -6.31
CA ILE A 291 16.78 2.45 -6.68
C ILE A 291 15.53 1.74 -6.12
N ALA A 292 15.15 2.00 -4.87
CA ALA A 292 13.93 1.45 -4.28
C ALA A 292 12.67 1.85 -5.07
N CYS A 293 12.56 3.13 -5.43
CA CYS A 293 11.45 3.62 -6.25
C CYS A 293 11.45 3.00 -7.65
N LEU A 294 12.63 2.87 -8.28
CA LEU A 294 12.75 2.26 -9.60
C LEU A 294 12.33 0.78 -9.59
N THR A 295 12.74 0.03 -8.58
CA THR A 295 12.36 -1.39 -8.44
C THR A 295 10.87 -1.57 -8.21
N THR A 296 10.27 -0.72 -7.39
CA THR A 296 8.83 -0.69 -7.18
C THR A 296 8.08 -0.34 -8.47
N ALA A 297 8.54 0.68 -9.23
CA ALA A 297 7.96 1.04 -10.52
C ALA A 297 7.99 -0.13 -11.51
N ILE A 298 9.13 -0.82 -11.63
CA ILE A 298 9.29 -2.00 -12.49
C ILE A 298 8.29 -3.09 -12.09
N GLY A 299 8.18 -3.38 -10.80
CA GLY A 299 7.25 -4.38 -10.27
C GLY A 299 5.79 -4.05 -10.57
N LEU A 300 5.38 -2.80 -10.34
CA LEU A 300 4.01 -2.34 -10.59
C LEU A 300 3.66 -2.31 -12.08
N ILE A 301 4.55 -1.81 -12.94
CA ILE A 301 4.35 -1.81 -14.39
C ILE A 301 4.24 -3.25 -14.89
N SER A 302 5.12 -4.15 -14.43
CA SER A 302 5.10 -5.57 -14.84
C SER A 302 3.82 -6.26 -14.39
N ALA A 303 3.38 -6.06 -13.14
CA ALA A 303 2.17 -6.67 -12.61
C ALA A 303 0.91 -6.17 -13.35
N CYS A 304 0.84 -4.87 -13.65
CA CYS A 304 -0.25 -4.31 -14.45
C CYS A 304 -0.25 -4.87 -15.88
N ALA A 305 0.91 -4.94 -16.52
CA ALA A 305 1.05 -5.46 -17.88
C ALA A 305 0.65 -6.95 -17.95
N ASP A 306 1.03 -7.75 -16.97
CA ASP A 306 0.66 -9.16 -16.86
C ASP A 306 -0.87 -9.31 -16.70
N TYR A 307 -1.46 -8.60 -15.74
CA TYR A 307 -2.89 -8.64 -15.50
C TYR A 307 -3.70 -8.22 -16.74
N PHE A 308 -3.39 -7.03 -17.30
CA PHE A 308 -4.15 -6.53 -18.45
C PHE A 308 -3.97 -7.37 -19.72
N SER A 309 -2.78 -7.95 -19.93
CA SER A 309 -2.58 -8.87 -21.06
C SER A 309 -3.35 -10.18 -20.89
N SER A 310 -3.65 -10.59 -19.65
CA SER A 310 -4.45 -11.80 -19.39
C SER A 310 -5.94 -11.64 -19.67
N ILE A 311 -6.46 -10.41 -19.60
CA ILE A 311 -7.89 -10.12 -19.78
C ILE A 311 -8.25 -9.53 -21.15
N CYS A 312 -7.26 -9.12 -21.95
CA CYS A 312 -7.49 -8.56 -23.27
C CYS A 312 -6.46 -9.05 -24.30
N LYS A 313 -6.72 -8.82 -25.60
CA LYS A 313 -5.88 -9.32 -26.71
C LYS A 313 -4.60 -8.51 -26.94
N VAL A 314 -4.28 -7.53 -26.09
CA VAL A 314 -3.07 -6.70 -26.20
C VAL A 314 -1.89 -7.43 -25.54
N THR A 315 -0.72 -7.40 -26.18
CA THR A 315 0.44 -8.13 -25.68
C THR A 315 1.01 -7.52 -24.40
N TYR A 316 1.68 -8.34 -23.59
CA TYR A 316 2.40 -7.87 -22.38
C TYR A 316 3.31 -6.67 -22.66
N LYS A 317 4.13 -6.76 -23.72
CA LYS A 317 5.06 -5.68 -24.08
C LYS A 317 4.36 -4.37 -24.43
N SER A 318 3.23 -4.45 -25.12
CA SER A 318 2.41 -3.26 -25.41
C SER A 318 1.84 -2.65 -24.13
N TRP A 319 1.42 -3.48 -23.18
CA TRP A 319 0.95 -3.01 -21.88
C TRP A 319 2.05 -2.38 -21.04
N VAL A 320 3.29 -2.90 -21.09
CA VAL A 320 4.44 -2.25 -20.44
C VAL A 320 4.61 -0.81 -20.94
N ILE A 321 4.52 -0.59 -22.27
CA ILE A 321 4.60 0.76 -22.86
C ILE A 321 3.41 1.61 -22.42
N ILE A 322 2.18 1.11 -22.56
CA ILE A 322 0.97 1.87 -22.22
C ILE A 322 1.00 2.33 -20.75
N VAL A 323 1.28 1.40 -19.83
CA VAL A 323 1.32 1.71 -18.39
C VAL A 323 2.49 2.64 -18.07
N GLY A 324 3.69 2.38 -18.61
CA GLY A 324 4.87 3.21 -18.36
C GLY A 324 4.73 4.64 -18.87
N VAL A 325 4.18 4.82 -20.08
CA VAL A 325 3.89 6.15 -20.64
C VAL A 325 2.82 6.86 -19.82
N ALA A 326 1.75 6.16 -19.44
CA ALA A 326 0.71 6.73 -18.58
C ALA A 326 1.29 7.18 -17.22
N CYS A 327 2.18 6.38 -16.61
CA CYS A 327 2.89 6.76 -15.39
C CYS A 327 3.75 8.03 -15.58
N ALA A 328 4.49 8.11 -16.69
CA ALA A 328 5.31 9.30 -16.98
C ALA A 328 4.46 10.57 -17.15
N VAL A 329 3.31 10.45 -17.80
CA VAL A 329 2.36 11.58 -17.98
C VAL A 329 1.76 11.99 -16.64
N VAL A 330 1.26 11.05 -15.86
CA VAL A 330 0.63 11.30 -14.56
C VAL A 330 1.62 11.87 -13.56
N ALA A 331 2.88 11.45 -13.58
CA ALA A 331 3.92 11.98 -12.70
C ALA A 331 4.17 13.50 -12.91
N ASN A 332 3.78 14.08 -14.05
CA ASN A 332 3.91 15.52 -14.28
C ASN A 332 2.92 16.40 -13.50
N VAL A 333 1.94 15.78 -12.84
CA VAL A 333 1.00 16.48 -11.94
C VAL A 333 1.69 16.99 -10.67
N GLY A 334 2.77 16.36 -10.26
CA GLY A 334 3.50 16.66 -9.03
C GLY A 334 3.04 15.82 -7.84
N LEU A 335 3.93 15.67 -6.83
CA LEU A 335 3.72 14.75 -5.73
C LEU A 335 2.53 15.13 -4.84
N THR A 336 2.48 16.37 -4.39
CA THR A 336 1.41 16.86 -3.49
C THR A 336 0.03 16.76 -4.13
N GLN A 337 -0.08 17.14 -5.41
CA GLN A 337 -1.35 17.09 -6.12
C GLN A 337 -1.78 15.64 -6.39
N LEU A 338 -0.85 14.75 -6.74
CA LEU A 338 -1.14 13.34 -6.93
C LEU A 338 -1.67 12.69 -5.64
N ILE A 339 -1.08 13.02 -4.49
CA ILE A 339 -1.55 12.56 -3.18
C ILE A 339 -2.97 13.07 -2.93
N THR A 340 -3.24 14.36 -3.11
CA THR A 340 -4.56 14.96 -2.89
C THR A 340 -5.64 14.29 -3.75
N LEU A 341 -5.35 14.02 -5.02
CA LEU A 341 -6.28 13.36 -5.93
C LEU A 341 -6.52 11.88 -5.57
N SER A 342 -5.54 11.22 -4.96
CA SER A 342 -5.68 9.81 -4.57
C SER A 342 -6.55 9.59 -3.35
N VAL A 343 -6.58 10.53 -2.40
CA VAL A 343 -7.25 10.36 -1.10
C VAL A 343 -8.74 10.00 -1.22
N PRO A 344 -9.60 10.70 -1.98
CA PRO A 344 -11.01 10.32 -2.12
C PRO A 344 -11.19 8.91 -2.71
N VAL A 345 -10.31 8.52 -3.64
CA VAL A 345 -10.36 7.19 -4.26
C VAL A 345 -10.00 6.11 -3.25
N LEU A 346 -9.03 6.38 -2.37
CA LEU A 346 -8.68 5.46 -1.29
C LEU A 346 -9.82 5.31 -0.28
N PHE A 347 -10.51 6.40 0.08
CA PHE A 347 -11.69 6.36 0.96
C PHE A 347 -12.84 5.54 0.35
N LEU A 348 -12.96 5.51 -0.98
CA LEU A 348 -13.92 4.64 -1.66
C LEU A 348 -13.53 3.16 -1.61
N LEU A 349 -12.26 2.82 -1.83
CA LEU A 349 -11.86 1.44 -2.09
C LEU A 349 -11.38 0.68 -0.85
N TYR A 350 -10.79 1.36 0.14
CA TYR A 350 -10.32 0.68 1.36
C TYR A 350 -11.44 0.00 2.15
N PRO A 351 -12.62 0.62 2.36
CA PRO A 351 -13.75 -0.05 3.00
C PRO A 351 -14.16 -1.35 2.30
N VAL A 352 -14.16 -1.34 0.98
CA VAL A 352 -14.50 -2.52 0.16
C VAL A 352 -13.42 -3.60 0.30
N ALA A 353 -12.13 -3.22 0.27
CA ALA A 353 -11.02 -4.15 0.46
C ALA A 353 -11.04 -4.76 1.88
N ILE A 354 -11.28 -3.94 2.91
CA ILE A 354 -11.39 -4.41 4.30
C ILE A 354 -12.56 -5.40 4.43
N ALA A 355 -13.73 -5.06 3.90
CA ALA A 355 -14.90 -5.95 3.91
C ALA A 355 -14.61 -7.28 3.22
N LEU A 356 -13.91 -7.25 2.07
CA LEU A 356 -13.50 -8.46 1.34
C LEU A 356 -12.53 -9.33 2.15
N VAL A 357 -11.55 -8.73 2.80
CA VAL A 357 -10.58 -9.43 3.65
C VAL A 357 -11.28 -10.07 4.85
N VAL A 358 -12.17 -9.36 5.53
CA VAL A 358 -12.94 -9.89 6.67
C VAL A 358 -13.82 -11.05 6.21
N LEU A 359 -14.55 -10.89 5.10
CA LEU A 359 -15.39 -11.95 4.53
C LEU A 359 -14.58 -13.21 4.21
N ALA A 360 -13.36 -13.09 3.76
CA ALA A 360 -12.50 -14.24 3.47
C ALA A 360 -12.25 -15.10 4.73
N PHE A 361 -12.04 -14.47 5.89
CA PHE A 361 -11.86 -15.18 7.15
C PHE A 361 -13.13 -15.83 7.68
N ILE A 362 -14.26 -15.14 7.57
CA ILE A 362 -15.55 -15.61 8.12
C ILE A 362 -16.40 -16.39 7.09
N ARG A 363 -15.89 -16.60 5.87
CA ARG A 363 -16.59 -17.26 4.77
C ARG A 363 -17.24 -18.58 5.18
N LYS A 364 -16.50 -19.43 5.90
CA LYS A 364 -17.00 -20.74 6.38
C LYS A 364 -18.09 -20.63 7.43
N MET A 365 -18.27 -19.47 8.04
CA MET A 365 -19.30 -19.20 9.04
C MET A 365 -20.60 -18.66 8.42
N MET A 366 -20.58 -18.35 7.12
CA MET A 366 -21.73 -17.81 6.39
C MET A 366 -22.56 -18.95 5.81
N PRO A 367 -23.88 -19.03 6.12
CA PRO A 367 -24.78 -20.05 5.54
C PRO A 367 -24.87 -19.96 4.01
N ASN A 368 -24.91 -18.75 3.47
CA ASN A 368 -24.85 -18.46 2.04
C ASN A 368 -23.73 -17.46 1.73
N PRO A 369 -22.52 -17.93 1.39
CA PRO A 369 -21.40 -17.05 1.11
C PRO A 369 -21.63 -16.09 -0.07
N GLN A 370 -22.33 -16.53 -1.13
CA GLN A 370 -22.61 -15.67 -2.28
C GLN A 370 -23.50 -14.48 -1.90
N LEU A 371 -24.56 -14.72 -1.11
CA LEU A 371 -25.41 -13.65 -0.61
C LEU A 371 -24.61 -12.71 0.30
N ALA A 372 -23.79 -13.27 1.21
CA ALA A 372 -22.99 -12.49 2.14
C ALA A 372 -22.03 -11.54 1.40
N TYR A 373 -21.28 -12.05 0.42
CA TYR A 373 -20.36 -11.22 -0.36
C TYR A 373 -21.10 -10.12 -1.14
N ARG A 374 -22.22 -10.45 -1.80
CA ARG A 374 -23.00 -9.47 -2.57
C ARG A 374 -23.56 -8.35 -1.67
N VAL A 375 -24.20 -8.70 -0.57
CA VAL A 375 -24.81 -7.72 0.34
C VAL A 375 -23.75 -6.87 1.02
N VAL A 376 -22.77 -7.50 1.64
CA VAL A 376 -21.75 -6.79 2.43
C VAL A 376 -20.90 -5.86 1.57
N ILE A 377 -20.44 -6.32 0.38
CA ILE A 377 -19.67 -5.48 -0.54
C ILE A 377 -20.52 -4.32 -1.09
N SER A 378 -21.81 -4.55 -1.38
CA SER A 378 -22.71 -3.47 -1.81
C SER A 378 -22.91 -2.44 -0.71
N VAL A 379 -23.15 -2.86 0.52
CA VAL A 379 -23.29 -1.96 1.68
C VAL A 379 -22.00 -1.18 1.90
N ALA A 380 -20.84 -1.86 1.95
CA ALA A 380 -19.55 -1.20 2.12
C ALA A 380 -19.31 -0.15 1.03
N THR A 381 -19.62 -0.48 -0.24
CA THR A 381 -19.46 0.44 -1.37
C THR A 381 -20.37 1.66 -1.25
N CYS A 382 -21.67 1.46 -0.91
CA CYS A 382 -22.62 2.57 -0.78
C CYS A 382 -22.17 3.58 0.28
N PHE A 383 -21.75 3.12 1.46
CA PHE A 383 -21.30 4.02 2.53
C PHE A 383 -19.91 4.60 2.26
N ALA A 384 -19.01 3.85 1.60
CA ALA A 384 -17.71 4.35 1.17
C ALA A 384 -17.83 5.50 0.15
N ILE A 385 -18.85 5.47 -0.72
CA ILE A 385 -19.14 6.59 -1.64
C ILE A 385 -19.45 7.87 -0.86
N LEU A 386 -20.21 7.79 0.24
CA LEU A 386 -20.53 8.96 1.07
C LEU A 386 -19.26 9.54 1.73
N ASP A 387 -18.42 8.69 2.31
CA ASP A 387 -17.16 9.12 2.92
C ASP A 387 -16.20 9.71 1.87
N ALA A 388 -16.08 9.09 0.71
CA ALA A 388 -15.27 9.56 -0.40
C ALA A 388 -15.76 10.92 -0.95
N ALA A 389 -17.07 11.09 -1.12
CA ALA A 389 -17.67 12.34 -1.57
C ALA A 389 -17.43 13.48 -0.57
N LYS A 390 -17.56 13.22 0.74
CA LYS A 390 -17.23 14.16 1.81
C LYS A 390 -15.77 14.61 1.73
N VAL A 391 -14.85 13.65 1.58
CA VAL A 391 -13.42 13.91 1.48
C VAL A 391 -13.07 14.68 0.19
N ALA A 392 -13.81 14.45 -0.88
CA ALA A 392 -13.70 15.21 -2.13
C ALA A 392 -14.27 16.63 -2.05
N GLY A 393 -14.86 17.04 -0.91
CA GLY A 393 -15.39 18.38 -0.69
C GLY A 393 -16.87 18.55 -1.02
N ALA A 394 -17.61 17.46 -1.28
CA ALA A 394 -19.06 17.56 -1.48
C ALA A 394 -19.79 17.83 -0.16
N ASP A 395 -20.84 18.65 -0.20
CA ASP A 395 -21.69 18.86 0.96
C ASP A 395 -22.51 17.58 1.25
N MET A 396 -22.15 16.93 2.32
CA MET A 396 -22.77 15.70 2.80
C MET A 396 -23.41 15.89 4.20
N SER A 397 -23.74 17.13 4.58
CA SER A 397 -24.31 17.48 5.88
C SER A 397 -25.60 16.73 6.19
N ALA A 398 -26.41 16.38 5.17
CA ALA A 398 -27.61 15.55 5.31
C ALA A 398 -27.36 14.15 5.90
N PHE A 399 -26.12 13.65 5.84
CA PHE A 399 -25.72 12.34 6.34
C PHE A 399 -24.99 12.40 7.68
N SER A 400 -24.86 13.58 8.31
CA SER A 400 -24.15 13.77 9.59
C SER A 400 -24.75 12.94 10.75
N MET A 401 -26.03 12.53 10.64
CA MET A 401 -26.66 11.63 11.60
C MET A 401 -26.13 10.18 11.56
N LEU A 402 -25.39 9.80 10.52
CA LEU A 402 -24.85 8.45 10.44
C LEU A 402 -23.72 8.26 11.47
N PRO A 403 -23.69 7.12 12.17
CA PRO A 403 -22.65 6.85 13.14
C PRO A 403 -21.26 6.89 12.50
N MET A 404 -20.30 7.52 13.16
CA MET A 404 -18.91 7.67 12.73
C MET A 404 -18.71 8.46 11.42
N PHE A 405 -19.74 9.09 10.87
CA PHE A 405 -19.64 9.85 9.62
C PHE A 405 -18.69 11.04 9.74
N ASP A 406 -18.69 11.74 10.88
CA ASP A 406 -17.77 12.88 11.11
C ASP A 406 -16.30 12.47 11.06
N HIS A 407 -16.02 11.24 11.42
CA HIS A 407 -14.69 10.66 11.37
C HIS A 407 -14.35 9.99 10.01
N GLY A 408 -15.21 10.06 8.97
CA GLY A 408 -14.98 9.42 7.67
C GLY A 408 -15.08 7.88 7.73
N MET A 409 -15.81 7.36 8.69
CA MET A 409 -16.01 5.92 8.94
C MET A 409 -17.48 5.49 8.89
N ALA A 410 -18.32 6.18 8.12
CA ALA A 410 -19.73 5.84 7.99
C ALA A 410 -19.98 4.41 7.50
N TRP A 411 -19.03 3.84 6.78
CA TRP A 411 -19.10 2.47 6.26
C TRP A 411 -18.97 1.38 7.32
N VAL A 412 -18.32 1.66 8.46
CA VAL A 412 -17.94 0.63 9.46
C VAL A 412 -19.15 -0.07 10.03
N ILE A 413 -20.03 0.67 10.71
CA ILE A 413 -21.19 0.08 11.40
C ILE A 413 -22.14 -0.63 10.42
N PRO A 414 -22.57 -0.03 9.29
CA PRO A 414 -23.44 -0.70 8.33
C PRO A 414 -22.82 -1.97 7.73
N THR A 415 -21.51 -1.94 7.43
CA THR A 415 -20.82 -3.10 6.85
C THR A 415 -20.79 -4.28 7.84
N PHE A 416 -20.37 -4.05 9.08
CA PHE A 416 -20.33 -5.12 10.07
C PHE A 416 -21.73 -5.59 10.49
N ALA A 417 -22.71 -4.67 10.59
CA ALA A 417 -24.11 -5.03 10.81
C ALA A 417 -24.65 -5.93 9.69
N SER A 418 -24.35 -5.61 8.42
CA SER A 418 -24.75 -6.43 7.28
C SER A 418 -24.15 -7.84 7.33
N MET A 419 -22.88 -8.00 7.78
CA MET A 419 -22.26 -9.31 7.99
C MET A 419 -23.03 -10.14 9.03
N ILE A 420 -23.44 -9.51 10.13
CA ILE A 420 -24.22 -10.17 11.19
C ILE A 420 -25.61 -10.55 10.67
N ILE A 421 -26.32 -9.62 10.02
CA ILE A 421 -27.65 -9.85 9.48
C ILE A 421 -27.66 -11.03 8.49
N VAL A 422 -26.75 -11.03 7.52
CA VAL A 422 -26.69 -12.09 6.50
C VAL A 422 -26.37 -13.46 7.11
N ARG A 423 -25.60 -13.50 8.21
CA ARG A 423 -25.34 -14.73 8.94
C ARG A 423 -26.61 -15.37 9.53
N PHE A 424 -27.57 -14.57 9.96
CA PHE A 424 -28.81 -15.06 10.59
C PHE A 424 -29.96 -15.24 9.60
N VAL A 425 -30.01 -14.44 8.52
CA VAL A 425 -31.12 -14.43 7.54
C VAL A 425 -30.80 -15.34 6.33
N GLY A 426 -29.53 -15.61 6.07
CA GLY A 426 -29.11 -16.45 4.94
C GLY A 426 -29.59 -17.90 5.12
N LYS A 427 -30.52 -18.36 4.27
CA LYS A 427 -30.84 -19.80 4.17
C LYS A 427 -29.66 -20.56 3.62
N LYS A 428 -29.45 -21.83 4.05
CA LYS A 428 -28.42 -22.70 3.47
C LYS A 428 -28.67 -22.92 1.99
N GLU A 429 -27.59 -23.01 1.22
CA GLU A 429 -27.65 -23.20 -0.24
C GLU A 429 -28.45 -24.46 -0.62
N ASP A 430 -28.35 -25.52 0.19
CA ASP A 430 -29.12 -26.78 0.02
C ASP A 430 -30.62 -26.63 0.21
N GLU A 431 -31.09 -25.67 1.03
CA GLU A 431 -32.52 -25.40 1.23
C GLU A 431 -33.13 -24.63 0.07
N LEU A 432 -32.34 -23.82 -0.65
CA LEU A 432 -32.81 -23.07 -1.83
C LEU A 432 -33.01 -23.95 -3.05
N VAL A 433 -32.28 -25.07 -3.16
CA VAL A 433 -32.44 -26.04 -4.25
C VAL A 433 -33.74 -26.86 -4.07
N THR A 434 -34.13 -27.14 -2.83
CA THR A 434 -35.34 -27.89 -2.52
C THR A 434 -36.63 -27.04 -2.57
N GLU A 435 -36.54 -25.70 -2.43
CA GLU A 435 -37.70 -24.79 -2.58
C GLU A 435 -38.05 -24.48 -4.05
N ASN A 436 -37.10 -24.70 -4.99
CA ASN A 436 -37.28 -24.46 -6.42
C ASN A 436 -37.42 -25.74 -7.26
N ALA A 437 -37.51 -26.93 -6.63
CA ALA A 437 -37.77 -28.22 -7.24
C ALA A 437 -39.21 -28.67 -6.94
#